data_df67b6abb1fb57068489a4c86259919b
#
_entry.id   df67b6abb1fb57068489a4c86259919b
#
_cell.length_a   1.000
_cell.length_b   1.000
_cell.length_c   1.000
_cell.angle_alpha   90.00
_cell.angle_beta   90.00
_cell.angle_gamma   90.00
#
_symmetry.space_group_name_H-M   'P 1'
#
loop_
_entity.id
_entity.type
_entity.pdbx_description
1 polymer ?
#
loop_
_entity_poly.entity_id
_entity_poly.type
_entity_poly.pdbx_seq_one_letter_code
_entity_poly.pdbx_strand_id
1 'polypeptide(L)'
;TGYLKKDKQPKSLMYLQNVWRRTLVSSVPTTAANIFGWSQYYLGQSVADSLNGGMFYAYGMLRGNTEAGREARRIGKVYYQIQGDKFRNLLDPFTTHDAYMKFLDENKDVKSLLHETVGGTGVEISADKFDINVNNKVYRTVEGFVDASTRLTGVRAQDTFTKSQMFMTELDKNLRIKNNVTLADV
;
A
#
# COMPACT_ATOMS: atom_id res chain seq x y z
N THR A 1 25.46 32.75 -14.18
CA THR A 1 24.60 31.65 -13.62
C THR A 1 24.80 30.42 -14.48
N GLY A 2 25.85 29.62 -14.13
CA GLY A 2 26.16 28.38 -14.83
C GLY A 2 25.14 27.31 -14.46
N TYR A 3 24.26 26.98 -15.37
CA TYR A 3 23.52 25.76 -15.31
C TYR A 3 24.51 24.58 -15.39
N LEU A 4 24.76 23.90 -14.29
CA LEU A 4 25.44 22.61 -14.29
C LEU A 4 24.74 21.71 -15.32
N LYS A 5 25.38 21.50 -16.48
CA LYS A 5 24.97 20.44 -17.41
C LYS A 5 24.92 19.18 -16.60
N LYS A 6 23.72 18.68 -16.41
CA LYS A 6 23.47 17.40 -15.76
C LYS A 6 24.13 16.36 -16.67
N ASP A 7 25.38 16.00 -16.35
CA ASP A 7 26.09 14.96 -17.07
C ASP A 7 25.19 13.73 -17.06
N LYS A 8 24.77 13.32 -18.27
CA LYS A 8 23.96 12.12 -18.43
C LYS A 8 24.82 10.94 -17.99
N GLN A 9 24.54 10.44 -16.80
CA GLN A 9 25.23 9.25 -16.31
C GLN A 9 25.10 8.11 -17.34
N PRO A 10 26.13 7.31 -17.55
CA PRO A 10 26.04 6.15 -18.41
C PRO A 10 24.90 5.24 -17.98
N LYS A 11 24.12 4.75 -18.94
CA LYS A 11 22.96 3.88 -18.66
C LYS A 11 23.32 2.63 -17.84
N SER A 12 24.52 2.08 -18.08
CA SER A 12 25.07 0.99 -17.30
C SER A 12 25.26 1.32 -15.81
N LEU A 13 25.72 2.55 -15.51
CA LEU A 13 25.88 2.99 -14.12
C LEU A 13 24.52 3.18 -13.44
N MET A 14 23.55 3.73 -14.15
CA MET A 14 22.18 3.86 -13.66
C MET A 14 21.56 2.48 -13.37
N TYR A 15 21.82 1.50 -14.25
CA TYR A 15 21.36 0.12 -14.02
C TYR A 15 22.00 -0.49 -12.78
N LEU A 16 23.32 -0.38 -12.62
CA LEU A 16 24.04 -0.87 -11.45
C LEU A 16 23.54 -0.23 -10.14
N GLN A 17 23.30 1.10 -10.16
CA GLN A 17 22.69 1.78 -9.02
C GLN A 17 21.30 1.24 -8.69
N ASN A 18 20.51 0.91 -9.70
CA ASN A 18 19.20 0.33 -9.52
C ASN A 18 19.28 -1.08 -8.90
N VAL A 19 20.13 -1.93 -9.46
CA VAL A 19 20.39 -3.28 -8.91
C VAL A 19 20.84 -3.19 -7.45
N TRP A 20 21.76 -2.28 -7.15
CA TRP A 20 22.25 -2.05 -5.80
C TRP A 20 21.13 -1.61 -4.84
N ARG A 21 20.31 -0.63 -5.25
CA ARG A 21 19.15 -0.20 -4.46
C ARG A 21 18.18 -1.35 -4.20
N ARG A 22 17.86 -2.13 -5.22
CA ARG A 22 16.96 -3.29 -5.10
C ARG A 22 17.52 -4.33 -4.13
N THR A 23 18.81 -4.61 -4.19
CA THR A 23 19.48 -5.53 -3.28
C THR A 23 19.48 -5.01 -1.84
N LEU A 24 19.72 -3.72 -1.63
CA LEU A 24 19.65 -3.11 -0.30
C LEU A 24 18.23 -3.16 0.28
N VAL A 25 17.23 -2.80 -0.52
CA VAL A 25 15.81 -2.86 -0.11
C VAL A 25 15.39 -4.29 0.20
N SER A 26 15.99 -5.28 -0.45
CA SER A 26 15.70 -6.70 -0.23
C SER A 26 16.49 -7.31 0.93
N SER A 27 17.18 -6.49 1.72
CA SER A 27 17.93 -6.99 2.89
C SER A 27 17.01 -7.25 4.09
N VAL A 28 17.37 -8.21 4.92
CA VAL A 28 16.61 -8.55 6.15
C VAL A 28 16.44 -7.34 7.08
N PRO A 29 17.47 -6.50 7.32
CA PRO A 29 17.29 -5.28 8.13
C PRO A 29 16.28 -4.31 7.54
N THR A 30 16.27 -4.13 6.22
CA THR A 30 15.29 -3.26 5.56
C THR A 30 13.88 -3.82 5.67
N THR A 31 13.71 -5.13 5.53
CA THR A 31 12.42 -5.79 5.74
C THR A 31 11.91 -5.57 7.15
N ALA A 32 12.77 -5.76 8.15
CA ALA A 32 12.42 -5.51 9.55
C ALA A 32 12.05 -4.04 9.81
N ALA A 33 12.80 -3.08 9.24
CA ALA A 33 12.51 -1.67 9.35
C ALA A 33 11.17 -1.29 8.68
N ASN A 34 10.86 -1.89 7.53
CA ASN A 34 9.59 -1.70 6.84
C ASN A 34 8.41 -2.25 7.65
N ILE A 35 8.55 -3.46 8.23
CA ILE A 35 7.51 -4.04 9.10
C ILE A 35 7.27 -3.14 10.29
N PHE A 36 8.32 -2.64 10.93
CA PHE A 36 8.22 -1.75 12.07
C PHE A 36 7.56 -0.42 11.70
N GLY A 37 7.99 0.23 10.61
CA GLY A 37 7.41 1.47 10.11
C GLY A 37 5.93 1.32 9.74
N TRP A 38 5.57 0.21 9.08
CA TRP A 38 4.18 -0.10 8.77
C TRP A 38 3.35 -0.31 10.02
N SER A 39 3.88 -1.05 11.01
CA SER A 39 3.17 -1.28 12.26
C SER A 39 2.89 0.02 13.01
N GLN A 40 3.87 0.93 13.05
CA GLN A 40 3.69 2.27 13.65
C GLN A 40 2.64 3.09 12.91
N TYR A 41 2.69 3.10 11.57
CA TYR A 41 1.68 3.79 10.76
C TYR A 41 0.27 3.23 11.02
N TYR A 42 0.14 1.91 11.02
CA TYR A 42 -1.14 1.23 11.25
C TYR A 42 -1.72 1.52 12.63
N LEU A 43 -0.88 1.50 13.66
CA LEU A 43 -1.27 1.87 15.03
C LEU A 43 -1.67 3.34 15.11
N GLY A 44 -0.87 4.25 14.53
CA GLY A 44 -1.16 5.69 14.50
C GLY A 44 -2.48 5.99 13.83
N GLN A 45 -2.75 5.34 12.69
CA GLN A 45 -4.02 5.48 11.99
C GLN A 45 -5.19 4.90 12.80
N SER A 46 -4.99 3.79 13.49
CA SER A 46 -6.01 3.20 14.37
C SER A 46 -6.36 4.12 15.51
N VAL A 47 -5.38 4.78 16.11
CA VAL A 47 -5.62 5.81 17.14
C VAL A 47 -6.38 7.00 16.56
N ALA A 48 -5.96 7.52 15.41
CA ALA A 48 -6.64 8.64 14.74
C ALA A 48 -8.09 8.31 14.40
N ASP A 49 -8.35 7.13 13.83
CA ASP A 49 -9.70 6.67 13.52
C ASP A 49 -10.56 6.51 14.80
N SER A 50 -9.98 6.00 15.87
CA SER A 50 -10.67 5.88 17.17
C SER A 50 -11.04 7.25 17.75
N LEU A 51 -10.14 8.22 17.67
CA LEU A 51 -10.40 9.59 18.08
C LEU A 51 -11.48 10.25 17.22
N ASN A 52 -11.41 10.08 15.89
CA ASN A 52 -12.43 10.58 14.97
C ASN A 52 -13.79 9.95 15.28
N GLY A 53 -13.83 8.64 15.49
CA GLY A 53 -15.04 7.93 15.90
C GLY A 53 -15.65 8.49 17.16
N GLY A 54 -14.83 8.73 18.18
CA GLY A 54 -15.22 9.35 19.45
C GLY A 54 -15.76 10.75 19.28
N MET A 55 -15.08 11.59 18.49
CA MET A 55 -15.51 12.97 18.22
C MET A 55 -16.84 13.01 17.46
N PHE A 56 -17.01 12.23 16.41
CA PHE A 56 -18.27 12.14 15.68
C PHE A 56 -19.40 11.63 16.56
N TYR A 57 -19.15 10.63 17.37
CA TYR A 57 -20.14 10.09 18.27
C TYR A 57 -20.57 11.12 19.35
N ALA A 58 -19.61 11.79 19.99
CA ALA A 58 -19.86 12.84 20.98
C ALA A 58 -20.62 14.02 20.36
N TYR A 59 -20.20 14.49 19.19
CA TYR A 59 -20.92 15.54 18.46
C TYR A 59 -22.36 15.11 18.15
N GLY A 60 -22.56 13.88 17.71
CA GLY A 60 -23.87 13.32 17.45
C GLY A 60 -24.76 13.24 18.68
N MET A 61 -24.20 13.01 19.87
CA MET A 61 -24.92 13.04 21.15
C MET A 61 -25.34 14.49 21.51
N LEU A 62 -24.45 15.45 21.35
CA LEU A 62 -24.75 16.87 21.62
C LEU A 62 -25.84 17.42 20.69
N ARG A 63 -25.88 16.97 19.44
CA ARG A 63 -26.94 17.38 18.47
C ARG A 63 -28.27 16.65 18.66
N GLY A 64 -28.35 15.67 19.55
CA GLY A 64 -29.56 14.93 19.86
C GLY A 64 -30.13 14.18 18.66
N ASN A 65 -31.45 14.21 18.50
CA ASN A 65 -32.16 13.46 17.45
C ASN A 65 -32.31 14.21 16.12
N THR A 66 -31.53 15.26 15.89
CA THR A 66 -31.49 15.94 14.60
C THR A 66 -30.89 14.98 13.53
N GLU A 67 -31.15 15.25 12.26
CA GLU A 67 -30.60 14.50 11.15
C GLU A 67 -29.04 14.49 11.21
N ALA A 68 -28.44 15.67 11.40
CA ALA A 68 -27.02 15.82 11.59
C ALA A 68 -26.48 15.03 12.80
N GLY A 69 -27.23 14.95 13.89
CA GLY A 69 -26.88 14.19 15.08
C GLY A 69 -26.92 12.68 14.84
N ARG A 70 -27.94 12.20 14.13
CA ARG A 70 -28.05 10.79 13.74
C ARG A 70 -26.92 10.38 12.80
N GLU A 71 -26.64 11.21 11.78
CA GLU A 71 -25.58 10.94 10.81
C GLU A 71 -24.18 10.94 11.48
N ALA A 72 -23.90 11.89 12.35
CA ALA A 72 -22.64 11.91 13.10
C ALA A 72 -22.46 10.64 13.96
N ARG A 73 -23.51 10.18 14.65
CA ARG A 73 -23.44 8.91 15.40
C ARG A 73 -23.22 7.71 14.50
N ARG A 74 -23.83 7.71 13.31
CA ARG A 74 -23.63 6.66 12.30
C ARG A 74 -22.17 6.61 11.88
N ILE A 75 -21.60 7.75 11.49
CA ILE A 75 -20.18 7.88 11.09
C ILE A 75 -19.28 7.43 12.24
N GLY A 76 -19.51 7.87 13.47
CA GLY A 76 -18.76 7.44 14.64
C GLY A 76 -18.77 5.93 14.83
N LYS A 77 -19.92 5.27 14.64
CA LYS A 77 -20.02 3.80 14.70
C LYS A 77 -19.21 3.13 13.59
N VAL A 78 -19.23 3.69 12.37
CA VAL A 78 -18.42 3.15 11.26
C VAL A 78 -16.95 3.13 11.62
N TYR A 79 -16.40 4.20 12.22
CA TYR A 79 -15.00 4.21 12.66
C TYR A 79 -14.68 3.08 13.63
N TYR A 80 -15.56 2.79 14.60
CA TYR A 80 -15.36 1.67 15.54
C TYR A 80 -15.47 0.30 14.87
N GLN A 81 -16.42 0.13 13.95
CA GLN A 81 -16.56 -1.11 13.19
C GLN A 81 -15.29 -1.40 12.36
N ILE A 82 -14.77 -0.38 11.67
CA ILE A 82 -13.53 -0.47 10.89
C ILE A 82 -12.34 -0.89 11.76
N GLN A 83 -12.27 -0.45 13.03
CA GLN A 83 -11.21 -0.94 13.94
C GLN A 83 -11.31 -2.45 14.16
N GLY A 84 -12.51 -2.97 14.37
CA GLY A 84 -12.74 -4.42 14.49
C GLY A 84 -12.36 -5.19 13.23
N ASP A 85 -12.73 -4.66 12.07
CA ASP A 85 -12.42 -5.26 10.77
C ASP A 85 -10.92 -5.20 10.45
N LYS A 86 -10.23 -4.09 10.79
CA LYS A 86 -8.76 -3.99 10.72
C LYS A 86 -8.09 -5.10 11.50
N PHE A 87 -8.54 -5.34 12.72
CA PHE A 87 -7.97 -6.38 13.55
C PHE A 87 -8.22 -7.78 12.97
N ARG A 88 -9.42 -8.02 12.47
CA ARG A 88 -9.78 -9.28 11.82
C ARG A 88 -8.94 -9.52 10.56
N ASN A 89 -8.80 -8.51 9.72
CA ASN A 89 -8.01 -8.58 8.49
C ASN A 89 -6.51 -8.82 8.78
N LEU A 90 -6.01 -8.30 9.90
CA LEU A 90 -4.64 -8.57 10.33
C LEU A 90 -4.44 -10.04 10.72
N LEU A 91 -5.47 -10.67 11.30
CA LEU A 91 -5.43 -12.09 11.65
C LEU A 91 -5.63 -13.01 10.44
N ASP A 92 -6.27 -12.53 9.39
CA ASP A 92 -6.46 -13.26 8.13
C ASP A 92 -5.97 -12.45 6.92
N PRO A 93 -4.65 -12.28 6.77
CA PRO A 93 -4.08 -11.47 5.71
C PRO A 93 -4.23 -12.10 4.32
N PHE A 94 -4.37 -13.43 4.22
CA PHE A 94 -4.49 -14.10 2.93
C PHE A 94 -5.84 -13.85 2.29
N THR A 95 -6.94 -14.01 3.03
CA THR A 95 -8.28 -13.69 2.53
C THR A 95 -8.40 -12.23 2.12
N THR A 96 -7.81 -11.30 2.88
CA THR A 96 -7.80 -9.88 2.53
C THR A 96 -7.00 -9.62 1.25
N HIS A 97 -5.87 -10.32 1.08
CA HIS A 97 -5.06 -10.21 -0.13
C HIS A 97 -5.81 -10.74 -1.36
N ASP A 98 -6.47 -11.87 -1.25
CA ASP A 98 -7.25 -12.47 -2.33
C ASP A 98 -8.42 -11.56 -2.74
N ALA A 99 -9.12 -10.98 -1.77
CA ALA A 99 -10.16 -9.98 -2.02
C ALA A 99 -9.61 -8.73 -2.74
N TYR A 100 -8.44 -8.25 -2.33
CA TYR A 100 -7.74 -7.15 -3.01
C TYR A 100 -7.38 -7.47 -4.45
N MET A 101 -6.82 -8.65 -4.70
CA MET A 101 -6.45 -9.07 -6.06
C MET A 101 -7.69 -9.19 -6.94
N LYS A 102 -8.76 -9.79 -6.43
CA LYS A 102 -10.04 -9.89 -7.15
C LYS A 102 -10.59 -8.50 -7.48
N PHE A 103 -10.62 -7.58 -6.51
CA PHE A 103 -11.05 -6.20 -6.73
C PHE A 103 -10.24 -5.51 -7.83
N LEU A 104 -8.91 -5.66 -7.84
CA LEU A 104 -8.05 -5.06 -8.87
C LEU A 104 -8.28 -5.67 -10.26
N ASP A 105 -8.58 -6.95 -10.34
CA ASP A 105 -8.84 -7.61 -11.63
C ASP A 105 -10.19 -7.20 -12.22
N GLU A 106 -11.17 -6.92 -11.37
CA GLU A 106 -12.48 -6.39 -11.76
C GLU A 106 -12.43 -4.88 -12.10
N ASN A 107 -11.50 -4.13 -11.48
CA ASN A 107 -11.37 -2.67 -11.63
C ASN A 107 -10.03 -2.29 -12.28
N LYS A 108 -9.88 -2.54 -13.57
CA LYS A 108 -8.62 -2.32 -14.32
C LYS A 108 -8.12 -0.88 -14.29
N ASP A 109 -9.03 0.10 -14.26
CA ASP A 109 -8.68 1.52 -14.18
C ASP A 109 -8.03 1.86 -12.83
N VAL A 110 -8.54 1.28 -11.73
CA VAL A 110 -7.95 1.43 -10.40
C VAL A 110 -6.59 0.74 -10.34
N LYS A 111 -6.46 -0.43 -10.96
CA LYS A 111 -5.20 -1.16 -11.07
C LYS A 111 -4.14 -0.33 -11.81
N SER A 112 -4.51 0.29 -12.93
CA SER A 112 -3.62 1.17 -13.71
C SER A 112 -3.20 2.40 -12.89
N LEU A 113 -4.15 3.06 -12.24
CA LEU A 113 -3.90 4.23 -11.40
C LEU A 113 -2.99 3.91 -10.21
N LEU A 114 -3.19 2.77 -9.55
CA LEU A 114 -2.33 2.32 -8.46
C LEU A 114 -0.92 2.01 -8.96
N HIS A 115 -0.79 1.43 -10.15
CA HIS A 115 0.51 1.17 -10.76
C HIS A 115 1.26 2.47 -11.11
N GLU A 116 0.55 3.51 -11.53
CA GLU A 116 1.14 4.82 -11.83
C GLU A 116 1.49 5.62 -10.57
N THR A 117 0.60 5.66 -9.59
CA THR A 117 0.73 6.55 -8.42
C THR A 117 1.60 5.96 -7.32
N VAL A 118 1.49 4.68 -7.07
CA VAL A 118 2.29 4.00 -6.03
C VAL A 118 3.65 3.58 -6.58
N GLY A 119 3.91 3.87 -7.86
CA GLY A 119 5.06 3.49 -8.65
C GLY A 119 5.49 2.10 -8.24
N GLY A 120 5.22 1.10 -9.04
CA GLY A 120 5.55 -0.27 -8.68
C GLY A 120 6.77 -0.26 -7.81
N THR A 121 6.79 -0.91 -6.68
CA THR A 121 7.93 -0.93 -5.76
C THR A 121 9.16 -0.82 -6.63
N GLY A 122 10.11 0.06 -6.38
CA GLY A 122 11.24 0.32 -7.30
C GLY A 122 12.00 -0.92 -7.82
N VAL A 123 11.39 -2.06 -7.69
CA VAL A 123 11.73 -3.41 -8.12
C VAL A 123 11.36 -3.67 -9.58
N GLU A 124 10.37 -2.97 -10.16
CA GLU A 124 9.94 -3.18 -11.55
C GLU A 124 10.32 -2.01 -12.46
N ILE A 125 11.60 -1.69 -12.54
CA ILE A 125 12.06 -0.82 -13.61
C ILE A 125 12.25 -1.71 -14.83
N SER A 126 11.40 -1.50 -15.84
CA SER A 126 11.48 -2.26 -17.08
C SER A 126 12.86 -2.10 -17.73
N ALA A 127 13.38 -3.18 -18.25
CA ALA A 127 14.66 -3.20 -18.98
C ALA A 127 14.70 -2.16 -20.11
N ASP A 128 13.55 -1.81 -20.68
CA ASP A 128 13.37 -0.83 -21.74
C ASP A 128 13.87 0.58 -21.37
N LYS A 129 13.79 0.96 -20.09
CA LYS A 129 14.30 2.26 -19.62
C LYS A 129 15.83 2.38 -19.72
N PHE A 130 16.53 1.26 -19.77
CA PHE A 130 17.99 1.21 -19.81
C PHE A 130 18.55 0.76 -21.15
N ASP A 131 17.73 0.53 -22.17
CA ASP A 131 18.14 -0.07 -23.46
C ASP A 131 18.96 -1.36 -23.29
N ILE A 132 18.58 -2.19 -22.33
CA ILE A 132 19.30 -3.41 -22.02
C ILE A 132 18.68 -4.57 -22.80
N ASN A 133 19.52 -5.30 -23.51
CA ASN A 133 19.08 -6.52 -24.16
C ASN A 133 18.71 -7.58 -23.12
N VAL A 134 17.40 -7.82 -22.97
CA VAL A 134 16.82 -8.77 -22.00
C VAL A 134 17.31 -10.22 -22.23
N ASN A 135 17.85 -10.52 -23.41
CA ASN A 135 18.42 -11.83 -23.73
C ASN A 135 19.89 -11.97 -23.29
N ASN A 136 20.51 -10.90 -22.77
CA ASN A 136 21.88 -10.96 -22.28
C ASN A 136 21.95 -11.87 -21.04
N LYS A 137 22.86 -12.85 -21.05
CA LYS A 137 23.05 -13.78 -19.93
C LYS A 137 23.37 -13.07 -18.62
N VAL A 138 24.19 -12.04 -18.66
CA VAL A 138 24.56 -11.25 -17.46
C VAL A 138 23.33 -10.58 -16.87
N TYR A 139 22.52 -9.94 -17.72
CA TYR A 139 21.27 -9.32 -17.30
C TYR A 139 20.34 -10.35 -16.61
N ARG A 140 20.10 -11.49 -17.26
CA ARG A 140 19.25 -12.55 -16.72
C ARG A 140 19.75 -13.10 -15.38
N THR A 141 21.07 -13.27 -15.24
CA THR A 141 21.66 -13.75 -13.99
C THR A 141 21.47 -12.75 -12.86
N VAL A 142 21.73 -11.46 -13.14
CA VAL A 142 21.57 -10.39 -12.14
C VAL A 142 20.10 -10.23 -11.74
N GLU A 143 19.18 -10.20 -12.70
CA GLU A 143 17.74 -10.10 -12.42
C GLU A 143 17.23 -11.34 -11.66
N GLY A 144 17.69 -12.54 -12.04
CA GLY A 144 17.36 -13.76 -11.30
C GLY A 144 17.84 -13.75 -9.86
N PHE A 145 19.04 -13.22 -9.61
CA PHE A 145 19.56 -13.06 -8.25
C PHE A 145 18.73 -12.04 -7.43
N VAL A 146 18.38 -10.89 -8.02
CA VAL A 146 17.57 -9.87 -7.35
C VAL A 146 16.18 -10.41 -7.06
N ASP A 147 15.54 -11.10 -8.01
CA ASP A 147 14.21 -11.70 -7.81
C ASP A 147 14.25 -12.79 -6.71
N ALA A 148 15.26 -13.66 -6.73
CA ALA A 148 15.45 -14.66 -5.68
C ALA A 148 15.67 -14.02 -4.31
N SER A 149 16.48 -12.96 -4.24
CA SER A 149 16.72 -12.19 -3.01
C SER A 149 15.43 -11.57 -2.46
N THR A 150 14.63 -10.93 -3.30
CA THR A 150 13.35 -10.31 -2.87
C THR A 150 12.32 -11.33 -2.41
N ARG A 151 12.32 -12.53 -3.00
CA ARG A 151 11.46 -13.65 -2.56
C ARG A 151 11.91 -14.21 -1.22
N LEU A 152 13.22 -14.48 -1.07
CA LEU A 152 13.79 -15.06 0.16
C LEU A 152 13.61 -14.14 1.38
N THR A 153 13.74 -12.84 1.20
CA THR A 153 13.57 -11.87 2.29
C THR A 153 12.11 -11.53 2.60
N GLY A 154 11.17 -12.01 1.78
CA GLY A 154 9.75 -11.76 1.96
C GLY A 154 9.31 -10.30 1.74
N VAL A 155 10.21 -9.40 1.30
CA VAL A 155 9.93 -7.98 1.07
C VAL A 155 8.76 -7.81 0.12
N ARG A 156 8.73 -8.57 -0.96
CA ARG A 156 7.66 -8.49 -1.96
C ARG A 156 6.30 -8.91 -1.38
N ALA A 157 6.27 -10.02 -0.64
CA ALA A 157 5.05 -10.48 0.01
C ALA A 157 4.56 -9.45 1.05
N GLN A 158 5.46 -8.98 1.91
CA GLN A 158 5.14 -7.97 2.92
C GLN A 158 4.58 -6.68 2.31
N ASP A 159 5.24 -6.13 1.28
CA ASP A 159 4.78 -4.90 0.63
C ASP A 159 3.38 -5.07 0.02
N THR A 160 3.13 -6.21 -0.63
CA THR A 160 1.83 -6.53 -1.20
C THR A 160 0.76 -6.70 -0.12
N PHE A 161 1.05 -7.41 0.96
CA PHE A 161 0.13 -7.56 2.09
C PHE A 161 -0.18 -6.21 2.75
N THR A 162 0.84 -5.40 2.99
CA THR A 162 0.65 -4.07 3.57
C THR A 162 -0.25 -3.20 2.71
N LYS A 163 0.01 -3.15 1.41
CA LYS A 163 -0.80 -2.37 0.46
C LYS A 163 -2.23 -2.85 0.39
N SER A 164 -2.45 -4.17 0.32
CA SER A 164 -3.81 -4.73 0.29
C SER A 164 -4.58 -4.41 1.56
N GLN A 165 -3.97 -4.57 2.74
CA GLN A 165 -4.61 -4.25 4.01
C GLN A 165 -5.01 -2.78 4.11
N MET A 166 -4.11 -1.87 3.77
CA MET A 166 -4.37 -0.44 3.83
C MET A 166 -5.45 -0.03 2.83
N PHE A 167 -5.32 -0.48 1.58
CA PHE A 167 -6.25 -0.12 0.52
C PHE A 167 -7.67 -0.61 0.81
N MET A 168 -7.83 -1.90 1.13
CA MET A 168 -9.13 -2.50 1.37
C MET A 168 -9.82 -1.88 2.59
N THR A 169 -9.06 -1.59 3.64
CA THR A 169 -9.59 -0.92 4.84
C THR A 169 -10.07 0.50 4.55
N GLU A 170 -9.27 1.29 3.82
CA GLU A 170 -9.66 2.66 3.46
C GLU A 170 -10.82 2.68 2.47
N LEU A 171 -10.85 1.75 1.53
CA LEU A 171 -11.97 1.61 0.59
C LEU A 171 -13.27 1.30 1.32
N ASP A 172 -13.28 0.28 2.18
CA ASP A 172 -14.45 -0.11 2.95
C ASP A 172 -14.92 1.03 3.89
N LYS A 173 -13.99 1.71 4.56
CA LYS A 173 -14.30 2.90 5.37
C LYS A 173 -15.00 3.99 4.54
N ASN A 174 -14.47 4.31 3.37
CA ASN A 174 -15.05 5.34 2.51
C ASN A 174 -16.43 4.95 1.97
N LEU A 175 -16.63 3.69 1.59
CA LEU A 175 -17.92 3.17 1.16
C LEU A 175 -18.97 3.27 2.27
N ARG A 176 -18.64 2.83 3.48
CA ARG A 176 -19.55 2.92 4.65
C ARG A 176 -19.86 4.36 5.04
N ILE A 177 -18.89 5.27 5.00
CA ILE A 177 -19.11 6.68 5.36
C ILE A 177 -19.95 7.40 4.30
N LYS A 178 -19.59 7.27 3.02
CA LYS A 178 -20.21 8.04 1.94
C LYS A 178 -21.52 7.42 1.44
N ASN A 179 -21.52 6.09 1.24
CA ASN A 179 -22.60 5.39 0.54
C ASN A 179 -23.45 4.53 1.47
N ASN A 180 -23.06 4.38 2.72
CA ASN A 180 -23.67 3.47 3.70
C ASN A 180 -23.72 2.01 3.22
N VAL A 181 -22.72 1.58 2.47
CA VAL A 181 -22.57 0.25 1.87
C VAL A 181 -21.26 -0.34 2.35
N THR A 182 -21.21 -1.65 2.59
CA THR A 182 -19.98 -2.36 2.92
C THR A 182 -19.29 -2.86 1.65
N LEU A 183 -18.01 -3.17 1.74
CA LEU A 183 -17.27 -3.77 0.63
C LEU A 183 -17.84 -5.14 0.21
N ALA A 184 -18.51 -5.84 1.13
CA ALA A 184 -19.15 -7.13 0.84
C ALA A 184 -20.46 -6.99 0.04
N ASP A 185 -21.02 -5.78 -0.03
CA ASP A 185 -22.27 -5.49 -0.74
C ASP A 185 -22.02 -5.01 -2.18
N VAL A 186 -20.77 -4.79 -2.57
CA VAL A 186 -20.32 -4.33 -3.89
C VAL A 186 -19.73 -5.48 -4.70
#